data_b03bae5578e2081aafc83137321ca38d
#
_entry.id   b03bae5578e2081aafc83137321ca38d
#
_cell.length_a   1.000
_cell.length_b   1.000
_cell.length_c   1.000
_cell.angle_alpha   90.00
_cell.angle_beta   90.00
_cell.angle_gamma   90.00
#
_symmetry.space_group_name_H-M   'P 1'
#
loop_
_entity.id
_entity.type
_entity.pdbx_description
1 polymer ?
#
loop_
_entity_poly.entity_id
_entity_poly.type
_entity_poly.pdbx_seq_one_letter_code
_entity_poly.pdbx_strand_id
1 'polypeptide(L)'
;MINEIDSLYKRGRGKILEWVIKIETINNKVNIFMAYGELNGEHTIKYQNNIKGKNIGKVNETTPYEQALIIANGKINTKQREGYKKLSELLEQYPNELYTLPKEEALNIVLPTYNTDISGNEIPMKCQQYYRSKKDFVDKTGKKWDDRKYYYLLNPYADKRNDDLIINFPCYIQPKVNGVRAFVKLVNDKVKIFSKKGLEYNLPHISEWFNSRKDLFGDGDIIFDGELYIPGEHLQNISSAVRAMQLNTTLVKYYMFDIAIEDLSQKERFTLLYSPIMKNTIQQDLNSPVVLVETRSVGDDKRVQELTDIFIKQGYEGSVCRSFDGIYQFGKRPQSIVKLKRTISNEFTITDVISQEVDQSLGLFVCSTLDGKEFKVTPRGNENYKKEVLLKASSFIGKQLTCVFYEYTEDGLPYHI
;
A
#
# COMPACT_ATOMS: atom_id res chain seq x y z
N MET A 1 -28.03 -19.06 15.09
CA MET A 1 -28.64 -17.88 14.42
C MET A 1 -27.54 -17.29 13.53
N ILE A 2 -27.81 -17.08 12.25
CA ILE A 2 -26.86 -16.50 11.29
C ILE A 2 -27.39 -15.13 10.94
N ASN A 3 -26.65 -14.08 11.25
CA ASN A 3 -26.97 -12.71 10.86
C ASN A 3 -25.95 -12.27 9.81
N GLU A 4 -26.39 -12.16 8.55
CA GLU A 4 -25.59 -11.50 7.53
C GLU A 4 -25.48 -10.02 7.89
N ILE A 5 -24.26 -9.53 8.01
CA ILE A 5 -24.02 -8.14 8.34
C ILE A 5 -23.88 -7.34 7.05
N ASP A 6 -23.11 -7.84 6.07
CA ASP A 6 -22.89 -7.11 4.84
C ASP A 6 -22.31 -7.97 3.70
N SER A 7 -22.63 -7.53 2.48
CA SER A 7 -21.97 -7.97 1.24
C SER A 7 -21.45 -6.76 0.49
N LEU A 8 -20.16 -6.79 0.14
CA LEU A 8 -19.50 -5.70 -0.56
C LEU A 8 -18.93 -6.17 -1.89
N TYR A 9 -18.94 -5.29 -2.86
CA TYR A 9 -18.57 -5.57 -4.24
C TYR A 9 -17.53 -4.61 -4.73
N LYS A 10 -16.65 -5.11 -5.62
CA LYS A 10 -15.60 -4.33 -6.26
C LYS A 10 -15.36 -4.83 -7.67
N ARG A 11 -15.16 -3.89 -8.62
CA ARG A 11 -14.70 -4.26 -9.95
C ARG A 11 -13.25 -4.71 -9.90
N GLY A 12 -13.00 -5.95 -10.29
CA GLY A 12 -11.68 -6.48 -10.56
C GLY A 12 -11.35 -6.39 -12.05
N ARG A 13 -10.18 -6.92 -12.44
CA ARG A 13 -9.75 -6.96 -13.84
C ARG A 13 -10.60 -7.98 -14.62
N GLY A 14 -11.59 -7.47 -15.38
CA GLY A 14 -12.51 -8.28 -16.18
C GLY A 14 -13.55 -9.07 -15.40
N LYS A 15 -13.75 -8.78 -14.10
CA LYS A 15 -14.67 -9.49 -13.23
C LYS A 15 -15.14 -8.64 -12.06
N ILE A 16 -16.23 -9.04 -11.42
CA ILE A 16 -16.71 -8.46 -10.17
C ILE A 16 -16.27 -9.36 -9.02
N LEU A 17 -15.70 -8.75 -8.00
CA LEU A 17 -15.30 -9.40 -6.76
C LEU A 17 -16.37 -9.17 -5.69
N GLU A 18 -16.71 -10.22 -4.98
CA GLU A 18 -17.62 -10.19 -3.83
C GLU A 18 -16.87 -10.49 -2.53
N TRP A 19 -17.21 -9.81 -1.46
CA TRP A 19 -16.76 -10.08 -0.11
C TRP A 19 -17.93 -10.02 0.85
N VAL A 20 -18.17 -11.11 1.57
CA VAL A 20 -19.31 -11.31 2.48
C VAL A 20 -18.79 -11.46 3.89
N ILE A 21 -19.49 -10.86 4.87
CA ILE A 21 -19.22 -11.06 6.29
C ILE A 21 -20.53 -11.35 7.04
N LYS A 22 -20.47 -12.35 7.92
CA LYS A 22 -21.61 -12.78 8.75
C LYS A 22 -21.14 -13.00 10.18
N ILE A 23 -22.04 -12.80 11.14
CA ILE A 23 -21.84 -13.26 12.52
C ILE A 23 -22.73 -14.48 12.72
N GLU A 24 -22.13 -15.55 13.19
CA GLU A 24 -22.79 -16.82 13.46
C GLU A 24 -22.65 -17.20 14.93
N THR A 25 -23.76 -17.58 15.56
CA THR A 25 -23.74 -18.16 16.90
C THR A 25 -24.01 -19.66 16.79
N ILE A 26 -23.00 -20.48 17.03
CA ILE A 26 -23.03 -21.93 16.97
C ILE A 26 -22.59 -22.47 18.33
N ASN A 27 -23.41 -23.32 18.97
CA ASN A 27 -23.13 -23.92 20.27
C ASN A 27 -22.71 -22.88 21.33
N ASN A 28 -23.44 -21.78 21.42
CA ASN A 28 -23.16 -20.63 22.31
C ASN A 28 -21.82 -19.94 22.09
N LYS A 29 -21.14 -20.21 20.99
CA LYS A 29 -19.93 -19.51 20.57
C LYS A 29 -20.23 -18.57 19.42
N VAL A 30 -19.78 -17.33 19.54
CA VAL A 30 -19.91 -16.32 18.50
C VAL A 30 -18.71 -16.41 17.56
N ASN A 31 -18.97 -16.53 16.27
CA ASN A 31 -17.95 -16.63 15.23
C ASN A 31 -18.21 -15.56 14.15
N ILE A 32 -17.16 -15.12 13.48
CA ILE A 32 -17.24 -14.29 12.29
C ILE A 32 -16.87 -15.14 11.08
N PHE A 33 -17.83 -15.31 10.18
CA PHE A 33 -17.65 -15.92 8.87
C PHE A 33 -17.30 -14.85 7.84
N MET A 34 -16.36 -15.14 6.96
CA MET A 34 -16.02 -14.29 5.82
C MET A 34 -15.86 -15.16 4.58
N ALA A 35 -16.44 -14.73 3.47
CA ALA A 35 -16.26 -15.36 2.16
C ALA A 35 -15.84 -14.29 1.14
N TYR A 36 -14.92 -14.61 0.24
CA TYR A 36 -14.50 -13.70 -0.81
C TYR A 36 -14.04 -14.46 -2.05
N GLY A 37 -14.41 -13.93 -3.19
CA GLY A 37 -14.14 -14.53 -4.48
C GLY A 37 -14.67 -13.69 -5.64
N GLU A 38 -14.81 -14.33 -6.78
CA GLU A 38 -15.50 -13.77 -7.93
C GLU A 38 -17.00 -13.91 -7.73
N LEU A 39 -17.79 -12.89 -8.09
CA LEU A 39 -19.26 -12.97 -8.06
C LEU A 39 -19.71 -14.19 -8.88
N ASN A 40 -20.57 -15.01 -8.31
CA ASN A 40 -21.04 -16.28 -8.88
C ASN A 40 -19.95 -17.36 -9.09
N GLY A 41 -18.73 -17.16 -8.58
CA GLY A 41 -17.61 -18.11 -8.64
C GLY A 41 -17.33 -18.80 -7.29
N GLU A 42 -16.26 -19.56 -7.23
CA GLU A 42 -15.80 -20.16 -5.98
C GLU A 42 -15.29 -19.09 -5.00
N HIS A 43 -15.70 -19.22 -3.74
CA HIS A 43 -15.27 -18.32 -2.68
C HIS A 43 -14.29 -18.97 -1.72
N THR A 44 -13.24 -18.25 -1.38
CA THR A 44 -12.39 -18.60 -0.24
C THR A 44 -13.13 -18.24 1.04
N ILE A 45 -13.28 -19.22 1.93
CA ILE A 45 -13.98 -19.06 3.21
C ILE A 45 -12.96 -18.93 4.34
N LYS A 46 -13.21 -17.99 5.26
CA LYS A 46 -12.43 -17.81 6.50
C LYS A 46 -13.33 -17.63 7.69
N TYR A 47 -12.91 -18.23 8.81
CA TYR A 47 -13.59 -18.08 10.10
C TYR A 47 -12.68 -17.40 11.11
N GLN A 48 -13.26 -16.54 11.94
CA GLN A 48 -12.67 -16.12 13.21
C GLN A 48 -13.58 -16.67 14.32
N ASN A 49 -13.10 -17.74 14.97
CA ASN A 49 -13.91 -18.52 15.88
C ASN A 49 -13.83 -18.02 17.33
N ASN A 50 -14.91 -18.28 18.10
CA ASN A 50 -14.96 -18.10 19.55
C ASN A 50 -14.58 -16.69 20.01
N ILE A 51 -15.23 -15.69 19.41
CA ILE A 51 -15.07 -14.29 19.80
C ILE A 51 -15.53 -14.14 21.27
N LYS A 52 -14.69 -13.55 22.08
CA LYS A 52 -14.99 -13.26 23.49
C LYS A 52 -15.29 -11.78 23.66
N GLY A 53 -16.12 -11.46 24.63
CA GLY A 53 -16.33 -10.09 25.09
C GLY A 53 -15.03 -9.50 25.65
N LYS A 54 -14.95 -8.19 25.74
CA LYS A 54 -13.81 -7.45 26.29
C LYS A 54 -14.23 -6.57 27.46
N ASN A 55 -13.22 -6.16 28.26
CA ASN A 55 -13.38 -5.22 29.36
C ASN A 55 -14.40 -5.66 30.43
N ILE A 56 -14.51 -6.94 30.74
CA ILE A 56 -15.46 -7.51 31.68
C ILE A 56 -15.39 -6.76 32.99
N GLY A 57 -16.56 -6.28 33.48
CA GLY A 57 -16.69 -5.49 34.70
C GLY A 57 -16.31 -4.01 34.59
N LYS A 58 -16.05 -3.48 33.38
CA LYS A 58 -15.75 -2.06 33.14
C LYS A 58 -16.91 -1.37 32.42
N VAL A 59 -16.94 -0.03 32.48
CA VAL A 59 -17.99 0.80 31.82
C VAL A 59 -18.10 0.54 30.31
N ASN A 60 -17.00 0.12 29.67
CA ASN A 60 -16.93 -0.22 28.24
C ASN A 60 -16.87 -1.75 28.00
N GLU A 61 -17.51 -2.53 28.87
CA GLU A 61 -17.67 -3.97 28.68
C GLU A 61 -18.45 -4.27 27.38
N THR A 62 -18.04 -5.30 26.67
CA THR A 62 -18.72 -5.81 25.50
C THR A 62 -19.02 -7.29 25.65
N THR A 63 -20.22 -7.70 25.26
CA THR A 63 -20.57 -9.11 25.07
C THR A 63 -19.80 -9.73 23.89
N PRO A 64 -19.72 -11.05 23.76
CA PRO A 64 -19.12 -11.70 22.59
C PRO A 64 -19.71 -11.24 21.26
N TYR A 65 -21.04 -11.01 21.20
CA TYR A 65 -21.73 -10.56 20.00
C TYR A 65 -21.40 -9.09 19.65
N GLU A 66 -21.42 -8.20 20.63
CA GLU A 66 -21.03 -6.80 20.45
C GLU A 66 -19.58 -6.68 20.03
N GLN A 67 -18.69 -7.48 20.61
CA GLN A 67 -17.29 -7.52 20.21
C GLN A 67 -17.13 -8.02 18.77
N ALA A 68 -17.92 -9.01 18.34
CA ALA A 68 -17.95 -9.49 16.97
C ALA A 68 -18.47 -8.40 16.00
N LEU A 69 -19.47 -7.62 16.38
CA LEU A 69 -19.96 -6.48 15.60
C LEU A 69 -18.86 -5.39 15.42
N ILE A 70 -18.13 -5.06 16.49
CA ILE A 70 -17.03 -4.10 16.41
C ILE A 70 -15.94 -4.60 15.44
N ILE A 71 -15.58 -5.88 15.53
CA ILE A 71 -14.57 -6.49 14.65
C ILE A 71 -15.08 -6.51 13.21
N ALA A 72 -16.35 -6.91 12.98
CA ALA A 72 -16.94 -6.97 11.65
C ALA A 72 -17.00 -5.59 10.98
N ASN A 73 -17.47 -4.57 11.70
CA ASN A 73 -17.49 -3.19 11.21
C ASN A 73 -16.07 -2.67 10.88
N GLY A 74 -15.07 -2.99 11.70
CA GLY A 74 -13.67 -2.67 11.40
C GLY A 74 -13.17 -3.31 10.10
N LYS A 75 -13.59 -4.56 9.83
CA LYS A 75 -13.27 -5.28 8.58
C LYS A 75 -14.03 -4.70 7.38
N ILE A 76 -15.32 -4.35 7.53
CA ILE A 76 -16.12 -3.66 6.50
C ILE A 76 -15.44 -2.34 6.12
N ASN A 77 -15.12 -1.50 7.10
CA ASN A 77 -14.42 -0.24 6.86
C ASN A 77 -13.07 -0.44 6.14
N THR A 78 -12.35 -1.52 6.47
CA THR A 78 -11.10 -1.87 5.78
C THR A 78 -11.37 -2.24 4.32
N LYS A 79 -12.42 -3.03 4.05
CA LYS A 79 -12.81 -3.42 2.69
C LYS A 79 -13.30 -2.24 1.86
N GLN A 80 -14.07 -1.34 2.46
CA GLN A 80 -14.49 -0.10 1.81
C GLN A 80 -13.27 0.75 1.43
N ARG A 81 -12.26 0.87 2.30
CA ARG A 81 -10.97 1.52 1.97
C ARG A 81 -10.18 0.79 0.88
N GLU A 82 -10.42 -0.49 0.66
CA GLU A 82 -9.85 -1.27 -0.45
C GLU A 82 -10.64 -1.12 -1.75
N GLY A 83 -11.69 -0.29 -1.76
CA GLY A 83 -12.53 0.00 -2.92
C GLY A 83 -13.73 -0.91 -3.08
N TYR A 84 -14.07 -1.71 -2.06
CA TYR A 84 -15.34 -2.44 -2.05
C TYR A 84 -16.48 -1.51 -1.61
N LYS A 85 -17.67 -1.67 -2.19
CA LYS A 85 -18.88 -0.91 -1.86
C LYS A 85 -20.07 -1.82 -1.61
N LYS A 86 -21.02 -1.37 -0.81
CA LYS A 86 -22.33 -2.00 -0.68
C LYS A 86 -23.16 -1.71 -1.92
N LEU A 87 -23.94 -2.68 -2.36
CA LEU A 87 -24.85 -2.47 -3.50
C LEU A 87 -25.89 -1.39 -3.20
N SER A 88 -26.44 -1.36 -1.98
CA SER A 88 -27.37 -0.31 -1.55
C SER A 88 -26.80 1.08 -1.68
N GLU A 89 -25.57 1.32 -1.19
CA GLU A 89 -24.88 2.61 -1.29
C GLU A 89 -24.62 3.02 -2.75
N LEU A 90 -24.34 2.06 -3.61
CA LEU A 90 -24.12 2.31 -5.03
C LEU A 90 -25.43 2.70 -5.74
N LEU A 91 -26.53 2.03 -5.42
CA LEU A 91 -27.82 2.27 -6.05
C LEU A 91 -28.47 3.59 -5.63
N GLU A 92 -28.19 4.12 -4.43
CA GLU A 92 -28.71 5.41 -3.94
C GLU A 92 -28.48 6.58 -4.91
N GLN A 93 -27.43 6.50 -5.74
CA GLN A 93 -27.04 7.54 -6.71
C GLN A 93 -27.68 7.36 -8.09
N TYR A 94 -28.54 6.33 -8.27
CA TYR A 94 -29.12 5.95 -9.56
C TYR A 94 -30.64 5.90 -9.52
N PRO A 95 -31.32 5.96 -10.70
CA PRO A 95 -32.77 5.82 -10.77
C PRO A 95 -33.27 4.48 -10.20
N ASN A 96 -34.49 4.50 -9.66
CA ASN A 96 -35.12 3.33 -9.02
C ASN A 96 -35.23 2.08 -9.93
N GLU A 97 -35.18 2.24 -11.23
CA GLU A 97 -35.23 1.16 -12.22
C GLU A 97 -34.07 0.15 -12.04
N LEU A 98 -32.90 0.60 -11.58
CA LEU A 98 -31.75 -0.28 -11.34
C LEU A 98 -31.94 -1.25 -10.15
N TYR A 99 -32.85 -0.93 -9.23
CA TYR A 99 -33.16 -1.83 -8.11
C TYR A 99 -33.91 -3.10 -8.54
N THR A 100 -34.48 -3.09 -9.74
CA THR A 100 -35.25 -4.25 -10.29
C THR A 100 -34.38 -5.16 -11.16
N LEU A 101 -33.15 -4.73 -11.50
CA LEU A 101 -32.24 -5.53 -12.31
C LEU A 101 -31.62 -6.70 -11.53
N PRO A 102 -31.27 -7.79 -12.21
CA PRO A 102 -30.40 -8.81 -11.62
C PRO A 102 -29.15 -8.19 -11.01
N LYS A 103 -28.74 -8.70 -9.84
CA LYS A 103 -27.61 -8.16 -9.05
C LYS A 103 -26.34 -7.92 -9.87
N GLU A 104 -25.98 -8.86 -10.75
CA GLU A 104 -24.78 -8.76 -11.59
C GLU A 104 -24.90 -7.63 -12.62
N GLU A 105 -26.07 -7.46 -13.23
CA GLU A 105 -26.32 -6.38 -14.19
C GLU A 105 -26.26 -5.02 -13.50
N ALA A 106 -26.92 -4.86 -12.36
CA ALA A 106 -26.85 -3.65 -11.57
C ALA A 106 -25.40 -3.32 -11.18
N LEU A 107 -24.63 -4.29 -10.67
CA LEU A 107 -23.24 -4.10 -10.31
C LEU A 107 -22.35 -3.74 -11.51
N ASN A 108 -22.64 -4.26 -12.70
CA ASN A 108 -21.91 -3.89 -13.92
C ASN A 108 -22.13 -2.44 -14.32
N ILE A 109 -23.26 -1.86 -13.98
CA ILE A 109 -23.57 -0.45 -14.26
C ILE A 109 -22.95 0.46 -13.19
N VAL A 110 -23.18 0.14 -11.92
CA VAL A 110 -22.91 1.08 -10.81
C VAL A 110 -21.49 1.01 -10.24
N LEU A 111 -20.73 -0.09 -10.45
CA LEU A 111 -19.39 -0.19 -9.94
C LEU A 111 -18.41 0.70 -10.73
N PRO A 112 -17.56 1.47 -10.05
CA PRO A 112 -16.50 2.25 -10.68
C PRO A 112 -15.59 1.40 -11.56
N THR A 113 -14.87 2.02 -12.48
CA THR A 113 -13.90 1.32 -13.33
C THR A 113 -12.77 0.70 -12.49
N TYR A 114 -12.08 -0.28 -13.06
CA TYR A 114 -11.03 -1.04 -12.33
C TYR A 114 -9.88 -0.16 -11.80
N ASN A 115 -9.56 0.93 -12.48
CA ASN A 115 -8.42 1.80 -12.16
C ASN A 115 -8.78 2.96 -11.23
N THR A 116 -10.03 3.06 -10.79
CA THR A 116 -10.48 4.11 -9.88
C THR A 116 -10.63 3.61 -8.45
N ASP A 117 -10.53 4.52 -7.51
CA ASP A 117 -10.86 4.29 -6.10
C ASP A 117 -12.37 4.33 -5.85
N ILE A 118 -12.77 4.28 -4.57
CA ILE A 118 -14.17 4.28 -4.15
C ILE A 118 -14.94 5.56 -4.52
N SER A 119 -14.22 6.66 -4.80
CA SER A 119 -14.78 7.97 -5.13
C SER A 119 -14.69 8.28 -6.63
N GLY A 120 -14.30 7.28 -7.44
CA GLY A 120 -14.07 7.46 -8.88
C GLY A 120 -12.75 8.15 -9.22
N ASN A 121 -11.85 8.36 -8.23
CA ASN A 121 -10.54 8.93 -8.49
C ASN A 121 -9.56 7.87 -8.98
N GLU A 122 -8.58 8.31 -9.76
CA GLU A 122 -7.52 7.47 -10.30
C GLU A 122 -6.63 6.91 -9.18
N ILE A 123 -6.33 5.61 -9.27
CA ILE A 123 -5.41 4.95 -8.33
C ILE A 123 -3.97 5.21 -8.80
N PRO A 124 -3.06 5.64 -7.90
CA PRO A 124 -1.66 5.89 -8.27
C PRO A 124 -0.97 4.69 -8.90
N MET A 125 -0.12 4.95 -9.89
CA MET A 125 0.79 3.98 -10.47
C MET A 125 1.77 3.45 -9.41
N LYS A 126 2.09 2.15 -9.43
CA LYS A 126 2.93 1.48 -8.43
C LYS A 126 4.29 1.10 -9.01
N CYS A 127 5.34 1.17 -8.20
CA CYS A 127 6.67 0.73 -8.59
C CYS A 127 6.83 -0.79 -8.51
N GLN A 128 7.59 -1.36 -9.44
CA GLN A 128 8.10 -2.72 -9.34
C GLN A 128 9.22 -2.80 -8.29
N GLN A 129 9.43 -4.02 -7.76
CA GLN A 129 10.60 -4.31 -6.94
C GLN A 129 11.74 -4.73 -7.87
N TYR A 130 12.91 -4.14 -7.67
CA TYR A 130 14.14 -4.56 -8.34
C TYR A 130 14.78 -5.75 -7.61
N TYR A 131 15.23 -6.75 -8.39
CA TYR A 131 15.95 -7.92 -7.89
C TYR A 131 17.26 -8.08 -8.67
N ARG A 132 18.35 -8.30 -7.96
CA ARG A 132 19.70 -8.41 -8.55
C ARG A 132 19.96 -9.77 -9.20
N SER A 133 19.28 -10.82 -8.77
CA SER A 133 19.44 -12.19 -9.24
C SER A 133 18.22 -13.04 -8.92
N LYS A 134 18.15 -14.24 -9.52
CA LYS A 134 17.15 -15.26 -9.18
C LYS A 134 17.18 -15.58 -7.67
N LYS A 135 18.37 -15.67 -7.11
CA LYS A 135 18.56 -15.91 -5.67
C LYS A 135 18.00 -14.75 -4.85
N ASP A 136 18.31 -13.50 -5.21
CA ASP A 136 17.78 -12.31 -4.53
C ASP A 136 16.24 -12.26 -4.56
N PHE A 137 15.62 -12.66 -5.67
CA PHE A 137 14.16 -12.80 -5.76
C PHE A 137 13.62 -13.86 -4.81
N VAL A 138 14.22 -15.06 -4.81
CA VAL A 138 13.80 -16.18 -3.95
C VAL A 138 13.96 -15.81 -2.49
N ASP A 139 15.11 -15.25 -2.12
CA ASP A 139 15.43 -14.83 -0.75
C ASP A 139 14.44 -13.76 -0.23
N LYS A 140 14.09 -12.78 -1.08
CA LYS A 140 13.18 -11.69 -0.71
C LYS A 140 11.69 -12.04 -0.75
N THR A 141 11.29 -12.99 -1.60
CA THR A 141 9.86 -13.29 -1.81
C THR A 141 9.42 -14.63 -1.24
N GLY A 142 10.36 -15.54 -0.98
CA GLY A 142 10.08 -16.94 -0.64
C GLY A 142 9.44 -17.75 -1.79
N LYS A 143 9.29 -17.18 -2.98
CA LYS A 143 8.67 -17.85 -4.13
C LYS A 143 9.73 -18.54 -4.99
N LYS A 144 9.40 -19.74 -5.50
CA LYS A 144 10.25 -20.41 -6.48
C LYS A 144 10.35 -19.55 -7.74
N TRP A 145 11.56 -19.40 -8.24
CA TRP A 145 11.78 -18.70 -9.50
C TRP A 145 11.13 -19.45 -10.68
N ASP A 146 10.43 -18.72 -11.52
CA ASP A 146 9.84 -19.20 -12.77
C ASP A 146 10.29 -18.24 -13.90
N ASP A 147 11.11 -18.72 -14.81
CA ASP A 147 11.67 -17.92 -15.90
C ASP A 147 10.60 -17.34 -16.83
N ARG A 148 9.47 -18.00 -17.01
CA ARG A 148 8.38 -17.52 -17.86
C ARG A 148 7.59 -16.36 -17.21
N LYS A 149 7.59 -16.33 -15.87
CA LYS A 149 6.76 -15.40 -15.10
C LYS A 149 7.53 -14.23 -14.50
N TYR A 150 8.79 -14.44 -14.15
CA TYR A 150 9.55 -13.49 -13.33
C TYR A 150 10.87 -13.02 -13.95
N TYR A 151 11.25 -13.55 -15.15
CA TYR A 151 12.54 -13.23 -15.78
C TYR A 151 12.76 -11.70 -15.92
N TYR A 152 11.70 -10.92 -16.16
CA TYR A 152 11.74 -9.48 -16.27
C TYR A 152 12.01 -8.75 -14.95
N LEU A 153 11.95 -9.44 -13.81
CA LEU A 153 12.28 -8.89 -12.48
C LEU A 153 13.77 -9.02 -12.14
N LEU A 154 14.53 -9.76 -12.94
CA LEU A 154 15.98 -9.76 -12.86
C LEU A 154 16.53 -8.52 -13.50
N ASN A 155 17.79 -8.20 -13.17
CA ASN A 155 18.52 -7.07 -13.72
C ASN A 155 18.09 -6.76 -15.17
N PRO A 156 17.46 -5.61 -15.41
CA PRO A 156 16.92 -5.24 -16.72
C PRO A 156 17.97 -5.15 -17.83
N TYR A 157 19.27 -5.21 -17.46
CA TYR A 157 20.40 -5.06 -18.38
C TYR A 157 21.01 -6.37 -18.83
N ALA A 158 20.66 -7.49 -18.22
CA ALA A 158 21.34 -8.75 -18.43
C ALA A 158 20.87 -9.52 -19.66
N ASP A 159 19.70 -9.24 -20.18
CA ASP A 159 19.13 -10.01 -21.28
C ASP A 159 18.65 -9.14 -22.44
N LYS A 160 19.53 -9.01 -23.46
CA LYS A 160 19.22 -8.32 -24.72
C LYS A 160 18.13 -9.00 -25.56
N ARG A 161 17.61 -10.15 -25.13
CA ARG A 161 16.61 -10.93 -25.88
C ARG A 161 15.19 -10.49 -25.64
N ASN A 162 14.99 -9.45 -24.81
CA ASN A 162 13.67 -9.02 -24.42
C ASN A 162 13.52 -7.51 -24.54
N ASP A 163 12.70 -7.10 -25.50
CA ASP A 163 12.37 -5.69 -25.74
C ASP A 163 11.54 -5.06 -24.60
N ASP A 164 11.03 -5.88 -23.68
CA ASP A 164 10.26 -5.46 -22.51
C ASP A 164 11.14 -5.20 -21.27
N LEU A 165 12.27 -4.58 -21.44
CA LEU A 165 13.19 -4.25 -20.33
C LEU A 165 12.50 -3.36 -19.29
N ILE A 166 12.71 -3.69 -18.02
CA ILE A 166 12.11 -2.97 -16.89
C ILE A 166 12.61 -1.51 -16.85
N ILE A 167 13.90 -1.30 -17.06
CA ILE A 167 14.53 0.01 -17.14
C ILE A 167 15.48 0.05 -18.34
N ASN A 168 15.21 0.93 -19.26
CA ASN A 168 16.11 1.26 -20.35
C ASN A 168 17.05 2.38 -19.93
N PHE A 169 18.33 2.27 -20.22
CA PHE A 169 19.27 3.35 -20.04
C PHE A 169 19.40 4.22 -21.30
N PRO A 170 19.54 5.54 -21.12
CA PRO A 170 19.57 6.25 -19.85
C PRO A 170 18.20 6.30 -19.19
N CYS A 171 18.18 6.36 -17.84
CA CYS A 171 16.96 6.48 -17.07
C CYS A 171 17.07 7.62 -16.04
N TYR A 172 15.94 8.00 -15.44
CA TYR A 172 15.93 8.87 -14.26
C TYR A 172 16.05 8.08 -12.98
N ILE A 173 16.76 8.65 -12.00
CA ILE A 173 16.81 8.15 -10.63
C ILE A 173 16.40 9.25 -9.65
N GLN A 174 15.60 8.88 -8.66
CA GLN A 174 15.11 9.74 -7.58
C GLN A 174 15.36 9.06 -6.23
N PRO A 175 15.61 9.81 -5.12
CA PRO A 175 15.56 9.26 -3.78
C PRO A 175 14.14 8.73 -3.49
N LYS A 176 14.07 7.59 -2.83
CA LYS A 176 12.81 7.04 -2.37
C LYS A 176 12.49 7.60 -0.99
N VAL A 177 11.52 8.50 -0.96
CA VAL A 177 11.01 9.10 0.28
C VAL A 177 10.21 8.06 1.06
N ASN A 178 10.39 7.99 2.38
CA ASN A 178 9.69 7.06 3.27
C ASN A 178 8.54 7.77 3.98
N GLY A 179 7.47 8.03 3.26
CA GLY A 179 6.32 8.79 3.75
C GLY A 179 4.96 8.17 3.41
N VAL A 180 3.98 9.02 3.25
CA VAL A 180 2.61 8.66 2.91
C VAL A 180 2.26 9.22 1.53
N ARG A 181 2.11 8.33 0.54
CA ARG A 181 1.82 8.74 -0.83
C ARG A 181 0.49 9.47 -0.94
N ALA A 182 0.51 10.58 -1.67
CA ALA A 182 -0.67 11.40 -1.92
C ALA A 182 -0.69 11.98 -3.34
N PHE A 183 -1.91 12.15 -3.85
CA PHE A 183 -2.21 12.98 -5.01
C PHE A 183 -2.68 14.36 -4.58
N VAL A 184 -2.25 15.37 -5.32
CA VAL A 184 -2.76 16.74 -5.20
C VAL A 184 -3.42 17.10 -6.54
N LYS A 185 -4.70 17.44 -6.52
CA LYS A 185 -5.47 17.78 -7.70
C LYS A 185 -6.51 18.88 -7.44
N LEU A 186 -6.96 19.53 -8.51
CA LEU A 186 -8.04 20.50 -8.49
C LEU A 186 -9.40 19.77 -8.60
N VAL A 187 -10.31 20.02 -7.67
CA VAL A 187 -11.67 19.45 -7.69
C VAL A 187 -12.66 20.56 -7.38
N ASN A 188 -13.55 20.88 -8.32
CA ASN A 188 -14.51 21.98 -8.19
C ASN A 188 -13.85 23.29 -7.74
N ASP A 189 -12.80 23.68 -8.42
CA ASP A 189 -11.98 24.89 -8.17
C ASP A 189 -11.31 24.97 -6.78
N LYS A 190 -11.18 23.83 -6.10
CA LYS A 190 -10.46 23.72 -4.83
C LYS A 190 -9.38 22.63 -4.92
N VAL A 191 -8.22 22.92 -4.39
CA VAL A 191 -7.15 21.94 -4.31
C VAL A 191 -7.44 20.96 -3.18
N LYS A 192 -7.38 19.68 -3.50
CA LYS A 192 -7.59 18.58 -2.58
C LYS A 192 -6.42 17.61 -2.61
N ILE A 193 -6.16 16.99 -1.47
CA ILE A 193 -5.07 16.04 -1.26
C ILE A 193 -5.68 14.68 -0.97
N PHE A 194 -5.35 13.66 -1.78
CA PHE A 194 -5.92 12.33 -1.64
C PHE A 194 -4.86 11.28 -1.35
N SER A 195 -5.19 10.34 -0.50
CA SER A 195 -4.39 9.13 -0.33
C SER A 195 -4.41 8.27 -1.60
N LYS A 196 -3.49 7.30 -1.67
CA LYS A 196 -3.50 6.26 -2.73
C LYS A 196 -4.78 5.41 -2.79
N LYS A 197 -5.70 5.57 -1.85
CA LYS A 197 -6.98 4.86 -1.75
C LYS A 197 -8.18 5.82 -1.85
N GLY A 198 -7.95 7.09 -2.21
CA GLY A 198 -8.99 8.09 -2.40
C GLY A 198 -9.52 8.75 -1.12
N LEU A 199 -8.94 8.50 0.04
CA LEU A 199 -9.28 9.25 1.25
C LEU A 199 -8.69 10.65 1.17
N GLU A 200 -9.49 11.68 1.39
CA GLU A 200 -9.04 13.06 1.45
C GLU A 200 -8.26 13.30 2.75
N TYR A 201 -7.12 13.97 2.64
CA TYR A 201 -6.31 14.43 3.76
C TYR A 201 -6.54 15.90 4.02
N ASN A 202 -6.70 16.27 5.29
CA ASN A 202 -6.83 17.66 5.72
C ASN A 202 -5.46 18.23 6.10
N LEU A 203 -4.78 18.86 5.14
CA LEU A 203 -3.47 19.51 5.30
C LEU A 203 -3.55 20.93 4.75
N PRO A 204 -4.14 21.88 5.51
CA PRO A 204 -4.46 23.22 5.02
C PRO A 204 -3.25 23.97 4.48
N HIS A 205 -2.10 23.92 5.17
CA HIS A 205 -0.88 24.61 4.75
C HIS A 205 -0.37 24.18 3.36
N ILE A 206 -0.59 22.91 2.98
CA ILE A 206 -0.24 22.40 1.64
C ILE A 206 -1.32 22.78 0.63
N SER A 207 -2.59 22.56 0.95
CA SER A 207 -3.69 22.87 0.02
C SER A 207 -3.82 24.36 -0.23
N GLU A 208 -3.58 25.23 0.75
CA GLU A 208 -3.56 26.69 0.59
C GLU A 208 -2.40 27.17 -0.26
N TRP A 209 -1.22 26.56 -0.11
CA TRP A 209 -0.07 26.85 -0.97
C TRP A 209 -0.39 26.60 -2.44
N PHE A 210 -1.02 25.48 -2.76
CA PHE A 210 -1.48 25.18 -4.11
C PHE A 210 -2.69 26.03 -4.55
N ASN A 211 -3.65 26.32 -3.67
CA ASN A 211 -4.80 27.17 -3.97
C ASN A 211 -4.40 28.60 -4.40
N SER A 212 -3.30 29.09 -3.86
CA SER A 212 -2.74 30.39 -4.29
C SER A 212 -1.97 30.33 -5.62
N ARG A 213 -1.86 29.15 -6.23
CA ARG A 213 -1.07 28.84 -7.44
C ARG A 213 -1.80 27.88 -8.37
N LYS A 214 -3.10 28.09 -8.57
CA LYS A 214 -3.96 27.21 -9.36
C LYS A 214 -3.54 27.07 -10.82
N ASP A 215 -2.84 28.07 -11.36
CA ASP A 215 -2.21 28.05 -12.66
C ASP A 215 -1.26 26.85 -12.88
N LEU A 216 -0.70 26.29 -11.81
CA LEU A 216 0.11 25.07 -11.87
C LEU A 216 -0.68 23.82 -12.32
N PHE A 217 -2.00 23.84 -12.23
CA PHE A 217 -2.86 22.73 -12.65
C PHE A 217 -3.30 22.82 -14.12
N GLY A 218 -2.87 23.85 -14.86
CA GLY A 218 -3.35 24.10 -16.22
C GLY A 218 -4.88 24.24 -16.25
N ASP A 219 -5.53 23.59 -17.19
CA ASP A 219 -7.00 23.54 -17.27
C ASP A 219 -7.67 22.60 -16.25
N GLY A 220 -6.91 22.17 -15.23
CA GLY A 220 -7.39 21.26 -14.18
C GLY A 220 -7.03 19.78 -14.39
N ASP A 221 -6.37 19.45 -15.49
CA ASP A 221 -6.02 18.06 -15.85
C ASP A 221 -4.73 17.56 -15.18
N ILE A 222 -3.96 18.45 -14.55
CA ILE A 222 -2.71 18.08 -13.90
C ILE A 222 -3.00 17.52 -12.50
N ILE A 223 -2.55 16.29 -12.27
CA ILE A 223 -2.53 15.64 -10.97
C ILE A 223 -1.07 15.51 -10.55
N PHE A 224 -0.70 16.13 -9.44
CA PHE A 224 0.63 15.95 -8.85
C PHE A 224 0.67 14.67 -8.03
N ASP A 225 1.74 13.88 -8.24
CA ASP A 225 2.00 12.64 -7.53
C ASP A 225 3.23 12.80 -6.64
N GLY A 226 3.06 12.56 -5.35
CA GLY A 226 4.10 12.84 -4.36
C GLY A 226 3.97 12.03 -3.09
N GLU A 227 4.82 12.37 -2.13
CA GLU A 227 4.87 11.76 -0.81
C GLU A 227 4.74 12.85 0.26
N LEU A 228 3.84 12.64 1.21
CA LEU A 228 3.75 13.44 2.43
C LEU A 228 4.81 12.95 3.41
N TYR A 229 5.73 13.83 3.79
CA TYR A 229 6.93 13.44 4.54
C TYR A 229 7.35 14.52 5.54
N ILE A 230 7.92 14.09 6.65
CA ILE A 230 8.61 14.95 7.62
C ILE A 230 10.05 14.43 7.70
N PRO A 231 11.07 15.21 7.32
CA PRO A 231 12.46 14.79 7.37
C PRO A 231 12.90 14.33 8.77
N GLY A 232 13.50 13.14 8.83
CA GLY A 232 13.98 12.56 10.08
C GLY A 232 12.95 11.86 10.94
N GLU A 233 11.65 11.92 10.57
CA GLU A 233 10.58 11.26 11.33
C GLU A 233 10.32 9.83 10.86
N HIS A 234 9.93 8.97 11.79
CA HIS A 234 9.47 7.62 11.49
C HIS A 234 8.12 7.63 10.76
N LEU A 235 7.93 6.68 9.84
CA LEU A 235 6.70 6.56 9.05
C LEU A 235 5.43 6.50 9.89
N GLN A 236 5.48 5.93 11.10
CA GLN A 236 4.35 5.85 12.02
C GLN A 236 3.89 7.25 12.47
N ASN A 237 4.83 8.12 12.84
CA ASN A 237 4.57 9.50 13.27
C ASN A 237 4.04 10.33 12.09
N ILE A 238 4.65 10.20 10.91
CA ILE A 238 4.18 10.84 9.68
C ILE A 238 2.74 10.41 9.36
N SER A 239 2.48 9.11 9.41
CA SER A 239 1.16 8.53 9.14
C SER A 239 0.09 9.02 10.12
N SER A 240 0.45 9.22 11.37
CA SER A 240 -0.41 9.79 12.41
C SER A 240 -0.69 11.27 12.13
N ALA A 241 0.35 12.08 11.87
CA ALA A 241 0.24 13.51 11.57
C ALA A 241 -0.58 13.82 10.31
N VAL A 242 -0.58 12.93 9.34
CA VAL A 242 -1.35 13.06 8.08
C VAL A 242 -2.82 12.68 8.25
N ARG A 243 -3.12 11.71 9.14
CA ARG A 243 -4.50 11.19 9.34
C ARG A 243 -5.35 12.04 10.27
N ALA A 244 -4.74 12.67 11.22
CA ALA A 244 -5.41 13.51 12.21
C ALA A 244 -4.58 14.76 12.50
N MET A 245 -5.26 15.89 12.64
CA MET A 245 -4.59 17.16 12.99
C MET A 245 -3.87 17.03 14.33
N GLN A 246 -2.56 17.25 14.32
CA GLN A 246 -1.67 17.18 15.48
C GLN A 246 -0.68 18.35 15.44
N LEU A 247 0.11 18.54 16.49
CA LEU A 247 1.12 19.60 16.56
C LEU A 247 2.15 19.53 15.43
N ASN A 248 2.54 18.33 15.02
CA ASN A 248 3.51 18.09 13.96
C ASN A 248 2.89 18.05 12.55
N THR A 249 1.57 18.17 12.39
CA THR A 249 0.90 18.18 11.07
C THR A 249 1.41 19.31 10.18
N THR A 250 1.73 20.47 10.73
CA THR A 250 2.28 21.62 9.99
C THR A 250 3.72 21.41 9.50
N LEU A 251 4.42 20.42 10.05
CA LEU A 251 5.77 20.03 9.60
C LEU A 251 5.74 19.11 8.38
N VAL A 252 4.58 18.54 8.04
CA VAL A 252 4.42 17.67 6.85
C VAL A 252 4.67 18.51 5.61
N LYS A 253 5.59 18.05 4.76
CA LYS A 253 5.85 18.61 3.43
C LYS A 253 5.41 17.64 2.34
N TYR A 254 5.03 18.19 1.20
CA TYR A 254 4.68 17.41 0.01
C TYR A 254 5.88 17.31 -0.92
N TYR A 255 6.48 16.12 -0.99
CA TYR A 255 7.61 15.80 -1.85
C TYR A 255 7.09 15.33 -3.21
N MET A 256 7.04 16.26 -4.15
CA MET A 256 6.49 16.04 -5.49
C MET A 256 7.52 15.38 -6.39
N PHE A 257 7.19 14.21 -6.95
CA PHE A 257 8.12 13.40 -7.74
C PHE A 257 7.61 13.04 -9.15
N ASP A 258 6.34 13.22 -9.47
CA ASP A 258 5.78 12.97 -10.80
C ASP A 258 4.53 13.83 -11.05
N ILE A 259 4.10 13.86 -12.30
CA ILE A 259 2.79 14.33 -12.74
C ILE A 259 2.07 13.16 -13.36
N ALA A 260 0.83 12.91 -12.95
CA ALA A 260 0.05 11.77 -13.41
C ALA A 260 -0.76 12.13 -14.66
N ILE A 261 -0.12 12.05 -15.82
CA ILE A 261 -0.73 12.23 -17.15
C ILE A 261 -0.41 10.97 -17.97
N GLU A 262 -1.43 10.23 -18.42
CA GLU A 262 -1.27 8.91 -19.08
C GLU A 262 -0.59 8.99 -20.45
N ASP A 263 -0.89 9.99 -21.25
CA ASP A 263 -0.41 10.09 -22.64
C ASP A 263 1.02 10.64 -22.77
N LEU A 264 1.63 11.06 -21.65
CA LEU A 264 2.98 11.61 -21.65
C LEU A 264 4.00 10.58 -21.15
N SER A 265 5.14 10.52 -21.86
CA SER A 265 6.32 9.80 -21.39
C SER A 265 6.88 10.41 -20.09
N GLN A 266 7.68 9.67 -19.35
CA GLN A 266 8.34 10.18 -18.14
C GLN A 266 9.20 11.40 -18.42
N LYS A 267 9.85 11.44 -19.59
CA LYS A 267 10.68 12.58 -20.03
C LYS A 267 9.83 13.83 -20.22
N GLU A 268 8.68 13.71 -20.85
CA GLU A 268 7.75 14.84 -21.05
C GLU A 268 7.16 15.32 -19.73
N ARG A 269 6.70 14.41 -18.89
CA ARG A 269 6.20 14.77 -17.54
C ARG A 269 7.26 15.48 -16.70
N PHE A 270 8.52 15.03 -16.79
CA PHE A 270 9.62 15.68 -16.07
C PHE A 270 10.02 17.04 -16.68
N THR A 271 9.85 17.23 -17.98
CA THR A 271 10.02 18.54 -18.60
C THR A 271 9.02 19.55 -18.04
N LEU A 272 7.78 19.13 -17.81
CA LEU A 272 6.76 19.95 -17.15
C LEU A 272 7.09 20.16 -15.66
N LEU A 273 7.31 19.07 -14.93
CA LEU A 273 7.54 19.09 -13.47
C LEU A 273 8.77 19.90 -13.06
N TYR A 274 9.86 19.79 -13.83
CA TYR A 274 11.12 20.49 -13.57
C TYR A 274 11.30 21.73 -14.46
N SER A 275 10.21 22.26 -15.03
CA SER A 275 10.24 23.50 -15.78
C SER A 275 10.79 24.66 -14.95
N PRO A 276 11.36 25.70 -15.59
CA PRO A 276 11.83 26.89 -14.86
C PRO A 276 10.73 27.55 -14.02
N ILE A 277 9.48 27.57 -14.53
CA ILE A 277 8.34 28.13 -13.81
C ILE A 277 8.11 27.36 -12.51
N MET A 278 7.99 26.04 -12.57
CA MET A 278 7.75 25.21 -11.40
C MET A 278 8.90 25.32 -10.38
N LYS A 279 10.16 25.23 -10.85
CA LYS A 279 11.33 25.37 -9.98
C LYS A 279 11.37 26.72 -9.29
N ASN A 280 11.19 27.82 -10.02
CA ASN A 280 11.20 29.15 -9.46
C ASN A 280 10.06 29.36 -8.46
N THR A 281 8.87 28.88 -8.76
CA THR A 281 7.71 28.98 -7.86
C THR A 281 7.96 28.32 -6.51
N ILE A 282 8.62 27.15 -6.50
CA ILE A 282 8.91 26.42 -5.26
C ILE A 282 10.14 26.99 -4.55
N GLN A 283 11.20 27.35 -5.29
CA GLN A 283 12.49 27.81 -4.69
C GLN A 283 12.43 29.24 -4.16
N GLN A 284 11.58 30.09 -4.71
CA GLN A 284 11.38 31.49 -4.21
C GLN A 284 10.63 31.55 -2.88
N ASP A 285 9.88 30.51 -2.55
CA ASP A 285 9.17 30.42 -1.28
C ASP A 285 10.00 29.60 -0.26
N LEU A 286 10.80 30.30 0.55
CA LEU A 286 11.66 29.68 1.57
C LEU A 286 10.90 28.82 2.57
N ASN A 287 9.60 29.10 2.75
CA ASN A 287 8.72 28.38 3.65
C ASN A 287 7.81 27.38 2.90
N SER A 288 8.10 27.11 1.65
CA SER A 288 7.29 26.20 0.83
C SER A 288 7.05 24.87 1.54
N PRO A 289 5.79 24.45 1.71
CA PRO A 289 5.48 23.10 2.18
C PRO A 289 5.61 22.07 1.03
N VAL A 290 5.98 22.51 -0.17
CA VAL A 290 6.17 21.67 -1.36
C VAL A 290 7.65 21.60 -1.72
N VAL A 291 8.13 20.40 -1.98
CA VAL A 291 9.52 20.10 -2.33
C VAL A 291 9.55 19.32 -3.64
N LEU A 292 10.33 19.76 -4.61
CA LEU A 292 10.65 18.93 -5.79
C LEU A 292 11.67 17.88 -5.43
N VAL A 293 11.33 16.61 -5.63
CA VAL A 293 12.25 15.51 -5.37
C VAL A 293 13.43 15.58 -6.36
N GLU A 294 14.65 15.54 -5.86
CA GLU A 294 15.85 15.54 -6.69
C GLU A 294 15.77 14.43 -7.75
N THR A 295 16.05 14.78 -9.00
CA THR A 295 16.04 13.84 -10.12
C THR A 295 17.32 13.96 -10.92
N ARG A 296 17.97 12.83 -11.15
CA ARG A 296 19.21 12.75 -11.97
C ARG A 296 19.01 11.77 -13.12
N SER A 297 19.66 12.06 -14.26
CA SER A 297 19.79 11.10 -15.35
C SER A 297 21.00 10.21 -15.10
N VAL A 298 20.87 8.90 -15.36
CA VAL A 298 21.94 7.91 -15.19
C VAL A 298 22.03 7.00 -16.41
N GLY A 299 23.25 6.66 -16.77
CA GLY A 299 23.56 5.90 -17.98
C GLY A 299 23.75 4.39 -17.76
N ASP A 300 23.90 3.94 -16.52
CA ASP A 300 24.21 2.54 -16.21
C ASP A 300 23.81 2.14 -14.78
N ASP A 301 23.80 0.83 -14.52
CA ASP A 301 23.44 0.27 -13.22
C ASP A 301 24.46 0.61 -12.12
N LYS A 302 25.75 0.71 -12.43
CA LYS A 302 26.75 1.05 -11.44
C LYS A 302 26.44 2.40 -10.81
N ARG A 303 26.10 3.39 -11.63
CA ARG A 303 25.73 4.72 -11.17
C ARG A 303 24.42 4.72 -10.38
N VAL A 304 23.45 3.85 -10.75
CA VAL A 304 22.24 3.63 -9.96
C VAL A 304 22.57 3.14 -8.55
N GLN A 305 23.46 2.15 -8.42
CA GLN A 305 23.84 1.60 -7.12
C GLN A 305 24.56 2.65 -6.25
N GLU A 306 25.51 3.40 -6.83
CA GLU A 306 26.23 4.46 -6.14
C GLU A 306 25.29 5.54 -5.60
N LEU A 307 24.36 6.03 -6.43
CA LEU A 307 23.37 7.04 -6.02
C LEU A 307 22.39 6.49 -5.00
N THR A 308 21.99 5.23 -5.11
CA THR A 308 21.13 4.58 -4.11
C THR A 308 21.82 4.58 -2.73
N ASP A 309 23.11 4.26 -2.67
CA ASP A 309 23.86 4.27 -1.42
C ASP A 309 24.03 5.70 -0.86
N ILE A 310 24.18 6.71 -1.73
CA ILE A 310 24.19 8.12 -1.31
C ILE A 310 22.84 8.51 -0.72
N PHE A 311 21.72 8.20 -1.38
CA PHE A 311 20.38 8.53 -0.89
C PHE A 311 20.09 7.86 0.47
N ILE A 312 20.52 6.60 0.65
CA ILE A 312 20.39 5.91 1.94
C ILE A 312 21.18 6.62 3.04
N LYS A 313 22.42 7.05 2.76
CA LYS A 313 23.24 7.84 3.70
C LYS A 313 22.60 9.19 4.05
N GLN A 314 21.78 9.75 3.15
CA GLN A 314 20.99 10.96 3.37
C GLN A 314 19.67 10.71 4.13
N GLY A 315 19.39 9.47 4.53
CA GLY A 315 18.19 9.10 5.29
C GLY A 315 16.97 8.68 4.46
N TYR A 316 17.13 8.53 3.14
CA TYR A 316 16.06 8.01 2.28
C TYR A 316 16.02 6.47 2.31
N GLU A 317 14.85 5.90 1.99
CA GLU A 317 14.61 4.44 2.00
C GLU A 317 15.41 3.69 0.92
N GLY A 318 15.88 4.39 -0.09
CA GLY A 318 16.55 3.86 -1.26
C GLY A 318 16.38 4.78 -2.46
N SER A 319 16.13 4.19 -3.63
CA SER A 319 15.87 4.94 -4.86
C SER A 319 14.72 4.41 -5.67
N VAL A 320 14.24 5.22 -6.62
CA VAL A 320 13.28 4.87 -7.66
C VAL A 320 13.90 5.21 -9.01
N CYS A 321 14.01 4.20 -9.90
CA CYS A 321 14.42 4.39 -11.29
C CYS A 321 13.19 4.44 -12.19
N ARG A 322 13.23 5.30 -13.22
CA ARG A 322 12.14 5.52 -14.17
C ARG A 322 12.69 5.58 -15.59
N SER A 323 12.19 4.74 -16.49
CA SER A 323 12.54 4.81 -17.92
C SER A 323 12.05 6.11 -18.53
N PHE A 324 12.81 6.70 -19.46
CA PHE A 324 12.47 7.98 -20.09
C PHE A 324 11.16 7.94 -20.86
N ASP A 325 10.88 6.82 -21.50
CA ASP A 325 9.72 6.55 -22.35
C ASP A 325 8.50 5.96 -21.57
N GLY A 326 8.67 5.71 -20.26
CA GLY A 326 7.63 5.15 -19.43
C GLY A 326 6.39 6.04 -19.32
N ILE A 327 5.24 5.60 -19.81
CA ILE A 327 3.96 6.30 -19.63
C ILE A 327 3.39 6.09 -18.23
N TYR A 328 2.58 7.05 -17.76
CA TYR A 328 1.86 6.90 -16.50
C TYR A 328 0.70 5.93 -16.67
N GLN A 329 0.53 4.97 -15.77
CA GLN A 329 -0.54 3.96 -15.84
C GLN A 329 -1.25 3.87 -14.50
N PHE A 330 -2.41 4.51 -14.37
CA PHE A 330 -3.19 4.49 -13.13
C PHE A 330 -3.53 3.07 -12.67
N GLY A 331 -3.38 2.81 -11.38
CA GLY A 331 -3.69 1.54 -10.73
C GLY A 331 -2.76 0.38 -11.06
N LYS A 332 -1.92 0.52 -12.08
CA LYS A 332 -1.02 -0.54 -12.55
C LYS A 332 0.35 -0.50 -11.87
N ARG A 333 1.14 -1.51 -12.15
CA ARG A 333 2.54 -1.62 -11.74
C ARG A 333 3.39 -1.87 -12.99
N PRO A 334 3.68 -0.82 -13.78
CA PRO A 334 4.43 -0.96 -15.01
C PRO A 334 5.88 -1.35 -14.73
N GLN A 335 6.53 -1.90 -15.72
CA GLN A 335 7.94 -2.30 -15.65
C GLN A 335 8.88 -1.09 -15.75
N SER A 336 8.41 0.01 -16.32
CA SER A 336 9.18 1.26 -16.50
C SER A 336 9.54 2.00 -15.21
N ILE A 337 9.03 1.56 -14.04
CA ILE A 337 9.33 2.15 -12.74
C ILE A 337 9.72 1.08 -11.74
N VAL A 338 10.94 1.17 -11.22
CA VAL A 338 11.55 0.19 -10.32
C VAL A 338 12.09 0.86 -9.07
N LYS A 339 11.80 0.28 -7.91
CA LYS A 339 12.35 0.72 -6.63
C LYS A 339 13.48 -0.18 -6.16
N LEU A 340 14.54 0.43 -5.70
CA LEU A 340 15.66 -0.21 -5.04
C LEU A 340 15.62 0.16 -3.56
N LYS A 341 15.60 -0.87 -2.71
CA LYS A 341 15.67 -0.73 -1.26
C LYS A 341 16.77 -1.60 -0.71
N ARG A 342 17.47 -1.12 0.30
CA ARG A 342 18.35 -1.98 1.09
C ARG A 342 17.51 -2.70 2.15
N THR A 343 17.92 -3.89 2.47
CA THR A 343 17.35 -4.67 3.57
C THR A 343 18.41 -4.87 4.64
N ILE A 344 17.98 -4.86 5.87
CA ILE A 344 18.77 -5.26 7.04
C ILE A 344 18.48 -6.75 7.27
N SER A 345 19.51 -7.51 7.60
CA SER A 345 19.39 -8.89 8.03
C SER A 345 19.97 -9.00 9.43
N ASN A 346 19.18 -9.51 10.37
CA ASN A 346 19.64 -9.74 11.73
C ASN A 346 19.01 -11.01 12.29
N GLU A 347 19.62 -11.58 13.33
CA GLU A 347 19.16 -12.79 13.98
C GLU A 347 18.45 -12.46 15.28
N PHE A 348 17.33 -13.14 15.53
CA PHE A 348 16.51 -12.98 16.71
C PHE A 348 16.12 -14.33 17.28
N THR A 349 16.08 -14.43 18.60
CA THR A 349 15.70 -15.67 19.27
C THR A 349 14.18 -15.86 19.21
N ILE A 350 13.72 -17.04 18.80
CA ILE A 350 12.32 -17.43 18.87
C ILE A 350 11.98 -17.72 20.32
N THR A 351 11.09 -16.91 20.91
CA THR A 351 10.62 -17.06 22.29
C THR A 351 9.34 -17.89 22.39
N ASP A 352 8.50 -17.83 21.34
CA ASP A 352 7.25 -18.59 21.30
C ASP A 352 6.80 -18.85 19.85
N VAL A 353 5.85 -19.77 19.70
CA VAL A 353 5.12 -20.02 18.45
C VAL A 353 3.65 -20.01 18.74
N ILE A 354 2.94 -19.06 18.16
CA ILE A 354 1.50 -18.86 18.38
C ILE A 354 0.71 -19.02 17.09
N SER A 355 -0.60 -19.20 17.20
CA SER A 355 -1.49 -19.22 16.04
C SER A 355 -1.72 -17.81 15.47
N GLN A 356 -1.92 -17.73 14.16
CA GLN A 356 -2.29 -16.46 13.53
C GLN A 356 -3.73 -16.08 13.87
N GLU A 357 -4.00 -14.77 14.03
CA GLU A 357 -5.34 -14.27 14.36
C GLU A 357 -6.37 -14.52 13.25
N VAL A 358 -5.93 -14.49 11.99
CA VAL A 358 -6.80 -14.64 10.81
C VAL A 358 -7.08 -16.10 10.50
N ASP A 359 -6.11 -16.98 10.74
CA ASP A 359 -6.22 -18.42 10.55
C ASP A 359 -5.47 -19.13 11.67
N GLN A 360 -6.22 -19.64 12.66
CA GLN A 360 -5.66 -20.28 13.84
C GLN A 360 -4.93 -21.61 13.54
N SER A 361 -5.05 -22.15 12.32
CA SER A 361 -4.29 -23.33 11.91
C SER A 361 -2.86 -23.02 11.47
N LEU A 362 -2.51 -21.76 11.32
CA LEU A 362 -1.20 -21.32 10.83
C LEU A 362 -0.34 -20.77 11.97
N GLY A 363 0.93 -21.16 12.00
CA GLY A 363 1.89 -20.70 13.00
C GLY A 363 2.46 -19.32 12.70
N LEU A 364 2.83 -18.64 13.79
CA LEU A 364 3.48 -17.33 13.81
C LEU A 364 4.60 -17.40 14.85
N PHE A 365 5.81 -17.00 14.50
CA PHE A 365 6.90 -16.88 15.45
C PHE A 365 6.75 -15.62 16.30
N VAL A 366 7.02 -15.75 17.60
CA VAL A 366 7.32 -14.62 18.47
C VAL A 366 8.83 -14.61 18.67
N CYS A 367 9.46 -13.49 18.37
CA CYS A 367 10.90 -13.31 18.48
C CYS A 367 11.22 -12.18 19.45
N SER A 368 12.37 -12.26 20.13
CA SER A 368 12.83 -11.20 21.01
C SER A 368 14.08 -10.51 20.48
N THR A 369 14.15 -9.20 20.72
CA THR A 369 15.34 -8.39 20.57
C THR A 369 16.30 -8.61 21.74
N LEU A 370 17.53 -8.11 21.65
CA LEU A 370 18.52 -8.23 22.72
C LEU A 370 18.11 -7.53 24.02
N ASP A 371 17.30 -6.47 23.93
CA ASP A 371 16.73 -5.75 25.07
C ASP A 371 15.40 -6.35 25.57
N GLY A 372 15.03 -7.56 25.08
CA GLY A 372 13.89 -8.33 25.57
C GLY A 372 12.53 -7.91 25.03
N LYS A 373 12.45 -7.02 24.05
CA LYS A 373 11.20 -6.66 23.39
C LYS A 373 10.76 -7.73 22.40
N GLU A 374 9.47 -8.06 22.41
CA GLU A 374 8.91 -9.10 21.55
C GLU A 374 8.23 -8.52 20.31
N PHE A 375 8.35 -9.25 19.20
CA PHE A 375 7.66 -8.96 17.96
C PHE A 375 7.27 -10.25 17.23
N LYS A 376 6.26 -10.15 16.35
CA LYS A 376 5.70 -11.29 15.63
C LYS A 376 6.24 -11.36 14.21
N VAL A 377 6.62 -12.58 13.78
CA VAL A 377 7.14 -12.85 12.45
C VAL A 377 6.34 -13.96 11.77
N THR A 378 5.79 -13.65 10.60
CA THR A 378 5.13 -14.68 9.78
C THR A 378 6.21 -15.55 9.10
N PRO A 379 6.24 -16.88 9.33
CA PRO A 379 7.17 -17.76 8.66
C PRO A 379 7.05 -17.66 7.14
N ARG A 380 8.18 -17.59 6.43
CA ARG A 380 8.20 -17.72 4.98
C ARG A 380 7.89 -19.15 4.59
N GLY A 381 7.02 -19.35 3.61
CA GLY A 381 6.62 -20.66 3.12
C GLY A 381 5.14 -20.73 2.78
N ASN A 382 4.71 -21.91 2.31
CA ASN A 382 3.31 -22.17 2.01
C ASN A 382 2.52 -22.44 3.32
N GLU A 383 1.20 -22.57 3.18
CA GLU A 383 0.32 -22.81 4.34
C GLU A 383 0.65 -24.11 5.07
N ASN A 384 1.07 -25.16 4.34
CA ASN A 384 1.46 -26.44 4.96
C ASN A 384 2.66 -26.27 5.89
N TYR A 385 3.68 -25.52 5.47
CA TYR A 385 4.82 -25.21 6.32
C TYR A 385 4.40 -24.39 7.55
N LYS A 386 3.53 -23.42 7.39
CA LYS A 386 3.02 -22.62 8.52
C LYS A 386 2.19 -23.46 9.51
N LYS A 387 1.43 -24.46 9.03
CA LYS A 387 0.76 -25.45 9.88
C LYS A 387 1.77 -26.32 10.62
N GLU A 388 2.82 -26.78 9.94
CA GLU A 388 3.90 -27.55 10.53
C GLU A 388 4.64 -26.77 11.64
N VAL A 389 4.89 -25.48 11.41
CA VAL A 389 5.49 -24.59 12.42
C VAL A 389 4.67 -24.59 13.71
N LEU A 390 3.34 -24.49 13.61
CA LEU A 390 2.47 -24.54 14.78
C LEU A 390 2.47 -25.90 15.47
N LEU A 391 2.41 -26.99 14.69
CA LEU A 391 2.42 -28.37 15.23
C LEU A 391 3.74 -28.72 15.93
N LYS A 392 4.85 -28.17 15.45
CA LYS A 392 6.20 -28.44 15.99
C LYS A 392 6.74 -27.26 16.80
N ALA A 393 5.86 -26.47 17.42
CA ALA A 393 6.19 -25.22 18.12
C ALA A 393 7.42 -25.37 19.06
N SER A 394 7.43 -26.37 19.91
CA SER A 394 8.52 -26.62 20.86
C SER A 394 9.89 -26.86 20.22
N SER A 395 9.92 -27.31 18.97
CA SER A 395 11.17 -27.54 18.25
C SER A 395 11.82 -26.24 17.71
N PHE A 396 11.11 -25.13 17.69
CA PHE A 396 11.60 -23.84 17.23
C PHE A 396 12.00 -22.90 18.36
N ILE A 397 11.38 -23.02 19.52
CA ILE A 397 11.66 -22.16 20.69
C ILE A 397 13.13 -22.26 21.08
N GLY A 398 13.78 -21.11 21.32
CA GLY A 398 15.19 -20.97 21.64
C GLY A 398 16.14 -20.98 20.44
N LYS A 399 15.64 -21.23 19.22
CA LYS A 399 16.45 -21.14 18.00
C LYS A 399 16.56 -19.71 17.49
N GLN A 400 17.64 -19.42 16.75
CA GLN A 400 17.84 -18.18 16.06
C GLN A 400 17.08 -18.17 14.74
N LEU A 401 16.37 -17.06 14.46
CA LEU A 401 15.67 -16.79 13.23
C LEU A 401 16.31 -15.60 12.53
N THR A 402 16.83 -15.80 11.32
CA THR A 402 17.28 -14.70 10.46
C THR A 402 16.06 -13.96 9.92
N CYS A 403 15.86 -12.73 10.37
CA CYS A 403 14.83 -11.82 9.86
C CYS A 403 15.44 -10.83 8.88
N VAL A 404 14.75 -10.64 7.76
CA VAL A 404 15.12 -9.63 6.75
C VAL A 404 14.04 -8.56 6.75
N PHE A 405 14.40 -7.32 7.04
CA PHE A 405 13.49 -6.19 7.21
C PHE A 405 14.08 -4.90 6.62
N TYR A 406 13.31 -3.83 6.55
CA TYR A 406 13.76 -2.59 5.93
C TYR A 406 14.32 -1.57 6.93
N GLU A 407 13.75 -1.46 8.09
CA GLU A 407 14.12 -0.48 9.12
C GLU A 407 13.71 -0.97 10.51
N TYR A 408 14.21 -0.30 11.53
CA TYR A 408 13.69 -0.44 12.90
C TYR A 408 12.61 0.60 13.17
N THR A 409 11.62 0.26 13.99
CA THR A 409 10.68 1.24 14.55
C THR A 409 11.41 2.13 15.57
N GLU A 410 10.74 3.20 16.01
CA GLU A 410 11.24 4.04 17.10
C GLU A 410 11.55 3.24 18.37
N ASP A 411 10.77 2.20 18.64
CA ASP A 411 10.97 1.26 19.76
C ASP A 411 12.10 0.26 19.54
N GLY A 412 12.81 0.29 18.42
CA GLY A 412 13.88 -0.65 18.08
C GLY A 412 13.42 -2.01 17.57
N LEU A 413 12.14 -2.16 17.20
CA LEU A 413 11.60 -3.39 16.63
C LEU A 413 11.78 -3.44 15.10
N PRO A 414 12.09 -4.62 14.51
CA PRO A 414 12.13 -4.77 13.06
C PRO A 414 10.78 -4.44 12.41
N TYR A 415 10.81 -3.65 11.34
CA TYR A 415 9.61 -3.22 10.62
C TYR A 415 9.61 -3.74 9.17
N HIS A 416 8.44 -4.21 8.70
CA HIS A 416 8.29 -4.86 7.39
C HIS A 416 9.19 -6.09 7.20
N ILE A 417 9.12 -7.03 8.14
CA ILE A 417 9.81 -8.33 8.13
C ILE A 417 9.22 -9.25 7.06
#